data_a3be0c328a11a966b2b59fc11358fccc
#
_entry.id   a3be0c328a11a966b2b59fc11358fccc
#
_cell.length_a   1.000
_cell.length_b   1.000
_cell.length_c   1.000
_cell.angle_alpha   90.00
_cell.angle_beta   90.00
_cell.angle_gamma   90.00
#
_symmetry.space_group_name_H-M   'P 1'
#
loop_
_entity.id
_entity.type
_entity.pdbx_description
1 polymer ?
#
loop_
_entity_poly.entity_id
_entity_poly.type
_entity_poly.pdbx_seq_one_letter_code
_entity_poly.pdbx_strand_id
1 'polypeptide(L)'
;MAWPVDGRGRQAPERSVDALSEQEFHDQYIETVVQAAIPLFVGVAPPTGVTQAEARLHQATYLTYFSFFAWKFPSWLGAIADRCPFSDVRKTIIEDLVDEEVGDMEAGGRCHVDILYEEAEACGITRAQIAATEATPVVVTCVH
;
A
#
# COMPACT_ATOMS: atom_id res chain seq x y z
N MET A 1 9.97 -11.13 -32.94
CA MET A 1 8.93 -10.14 -32.62
C MET A 1 9.60 -9.06 -31.78
N ALA A 2 9.72 -7.83 -32.25
CA ALA A 2 10.34 -6.76 -31.48
C ALA A 2 9.36 -6.31 -30.38
N TRP A 3 9.81 -6.21 -29.16
CA TRP A 3 9.03 -5.69 -28.05
C TRP A 3 8.68 -4.21 -28.30
N PRO A 4 7.49 -3.79 -27.95
CA PRO A 4 7.14 -2.37 -28.03
C PRO A 4 8.10 -1.57 -27.14
N VAL A 5 8.72 -0.57 -27.70
CA VAL A 5 9.49 0.44 -26.97
C VAL A 5 8.52 1.34 -26.23
N ASP A 6 8.80 1.66 -24.98
CA ASP A 6 8.03 2.71 -24.29
C ASP A 6 8.21 4.04 -25.04
N GLY A 7 7.33 5.02 -24.78
CA GLY A 7 7.42 6.35 -25.41
C GLY A 7 8.76 7.08 -25.18
N ARG A 8 9.70 6.50 -24.47
CA ARG A 8 11.06 7.00 -24.20
C ARG A 8 12.14 6.15 -24.89
N GLY A 9 11.74 5.24 -25.78
CA GLY A 9 12.68 4.39 -26.55
C GLY A 9 13.33 3.27 -25.75
N ARG A 10 12.86 2.95 -24.54
CA ARG A 10 13.39 1.86 -23.72
C ARG A 10 12.77 0.55 -24.15
N GLN A 11 13.58 -0.45 -24.43
CA GLN A 11 13.11 -1.81 -24.66
C GLN A 11 12.69 -2.45 -23.32
N ALA A 12 11.60 -3.19 -23.34
CA ALA A 12 11.26 -4.06 -22.22
C ALA A 12 12.42 -5.04 -21.99
N PRO A 13 12.76 -5.34 -20.71
CA PRO A 13 13.79 -6.31 -20.42
C PRO A 13 13.47 -7.66 -21.06
N GLU A 14 14.45 -8.28 -21.70
CA GLU A 14 14.30 -9.65 -22.18
C GLU A 14 14.02 -10.57 -20.98
N ARG A 15 13.01 -11.42 -21.09
CA ARG A 15 12.80 -12.48 -20.11
C ARG A 15 14.03 -13.38 -20.15
N SER A 16 14.67 -13.59 -19.02
CA SER A 16 15.76 -14.57 -18.92
C SER A 16 15.21 -15.96 -19.23
N VAL A 17 16.06 -16.83 -19.77
CA VAL A 17 15.71 -18.22 -20.11
C VAL A 17 15.33 -19.03 -18.87
N ASP A 18 15.78 -18.55 -17.69
CA ASP A 18 15.49 -19.12 -16.35
C ASP A 18 14.31 -18.44 -15.65
N ALA A 19 13.51 -17.65 -16.38
CA ALA A 19 12.33 -17.03 -15.80
C ALA A 19 11.33 -18.10 -15.41
N LEU A 20 10.86 -18.05 -14.16
CA LEU A 20 9.74 -18.83 -13.67
C LEU A 20 8.56 -18.72 -14.64
N SER A 21 7.78 -19.77 -14.79
CA SER A 21 6.47 -19.67 -15.43
C SER A 21 5.63 -18.63 -14.70
N GLU A 22 4.65 -18.07 -15.37
CA GLU A 22 3.73 -17.11 -14.76
C GLU A 22 3.11 -17.64 -13.47
N GLN A 23 2.70 -18.93 -13.47
CA GLN A 23 2.13 -19.58 -12.29
C GLN A 23 3.16 -19.74 -11.16
N GLU A 24 4.38 -20.19 -11.47
CA GLU A 24 5.44 -20.35 -10.48
C GLU A 24 5.85 -19.00 -9.88
N PHE A 25 5.92 -17.94 -10.71
CA PHE A 25 6.17 -16.59 -10.22
C PHE A 25 5.05 -16.11 -9.29
N HIS A 26 3.80 -16.29 -9.73
CA HIS A 26 2.63 -15.91 -8.93
C HIS A 26 2.62 -16.63 -7.58
N ASP A 27 2.80 -17.95 -7.58
CA ASP A 27 2.76 -18.74 -6.34
C ASP A 27 3.88 -18.36 -5.38
N GLN A 28 5.12 -18.19 -5.88
CA GLN A 28 6.24 -17.74 -5.06
C GLN A 28 6.08 -16.31 -4.57
N TYR A 29 5.56 -15.41 -5.41
CA TYR A 29 5.33 -14.03 -5.04
C TYR A 29 4.26 -13.93 -3.96
N ILE A 30 3.11 -14.58 -4.17
CA ILE A 30 2.01 -14.59 -3.19
C ILE A 30 2.46 -15.20 -1.87
N GLU A 31 3.15 -16.34 -1.90
CA GLU A 31 3.66 -16.94 -0.66
C GLU A 31 4.62 -16.01 0.06
N THR A 32 5.57 -15.40 -0.65
CA THR A 32 6.54 -14.47 -0.07
C THR A 32 5.86 -13.25 0.53
N VAL A 33 4.93 -12.63 -0.21
CA VAL A 33 4.21 -11.43 0.26
C VAL A 33 3.31 -11.78 1.45
N VAL A 34 2.58 -12.88 1.39
CA VAL A 34 1.70 -13.31 2.49
C VAL A 34 2.52 -13.60 3.74
N GLN A 35 3.62 -14.34 3.62
CA GLN A 35 4.50 -14.64 4.77
C GLN A 35 5.15 -13.39 5.36
N ALA A 36 5.51 -12.42 4.55
CA ALA A 36 6.03 -11.14 5.02
C ALA A 36 4.94 -10.26 5.66
N ALA A 37 3.72 -10.32 5.15
CA ALA A 37 2.61 -9.51 5.62
C ALA A 37 1.95 -10.05 6.89
N ILE A 38 1.90 -11.38 7.09
CA ILE A 38 1.30 -11.99 8.28
C ILE A 38 1.78 -11.34 9.59
N PRO A 39 3.08 -11.15 9.87
CA PRO A 39 3.55 -10.50 11.09
C PRO A 39 3.04 -9.06 11.24
N LEU A 40 2.88 -8.33 10.13
CA LEU A 40 2.34 -6.97 10.13
C LEU A 40 0.87 -6.97 10.53
N PHE A 41 0.06 -7.87 9.95
CA PHE A 41 -1.36 -8.00 10.29
C PHE A 41 -1.58 -8.53 11.71
N VAL A 42 -0.75 -9.45 12.18
CA VAL A 42 -0.79 -9.92 13.58
C VAL A 42 -0.45 -8.78 14.55
N GLY A 43 0.47 -7.89 14.18
CA GLY A 43 0.80 -6.70 14.97
C GLY A 43 -0.29 -5.62 14.98
N VAL A 44 -1.21 -5.64 14.01
CA VAL A 44 -2.36 -4.72 13.93
C VAL A 44 -3.46 -5.09 14.92
N ALA A 45 -3.66 -6.39 15.17
CA ALA A 45 -4.64 -6.83 16.14
C ALA A 45 -4.20 -6.42 17.57
N PRO A 46 -5.11 -5.89 18.39
CA PRO A 46 -4.79 -5.60 19.77
C PRO A 46 -4.41 -6.88 20.52
N PRO A 47 -3.49 -6.82 21.49
CA PRO A 47 -3.12 -7.98 22.30
C PRO A 47 -4.35 -8.62 22.97
N THR A 48 -4.32 -9.94 23.16
CA THR A 48 -5.39 -10.64 23.87
C THR A 48 -5.40 -10.25 25.35
N GLY A 49 -6.59 -10.13 25.95
CA GLY A 49 -6.76 -9.83 27.37
C GLY A 49 -6.67 -8.35 27.74
N VAL A 50 -6.55 -7.45 26.76
CA VAL A 50 -6.60 -6.00 27.02
C VAL A 50 -8.03 -5.50 27.15
N THR A 51 -8.22 -4.38 27.82
CA THR A 51 -9.52 -3.68 27.90
C THR A 51 -9.90 -3.06 26.54
N GLN A 52 -11.18 -2.76 26.37
CA GLN A 52 -11.64 -2.07 25.15
C GLN A 52 -10.95 -0.70 24.95
N ALA A 53 -10.64 0.01 26.03
CA ALA A 53 -9.93 1.29 25.95
C ALA A 53 -8.49 1.09 25.43
N GLU A 54 -7.77 0.10 25.92
CA GLU A 54 -6.43 -0.24 25.45
C GLU A 54 -6.44 -0.74 24.00
N ALA A 55 -7.44 -1.53 23.62
CA ALA A 55 -7.60 -1.98 22.23
C ALA A 55 -7.84 -0.79 21.28
N ARG A 56 -8.68 0.18 21.66
CA ARG A 56 -8.89 1.41 20.89
C ARG A 56 -7.63 2.26 20.79
N LEU A 57 -6.89 2.41 21.88
CA LEU A 57 -5.63 3.15 21.87
C LEU A 57 -4.60 2.48 20.95
N HIS A 58 -4.50 1.16 20.99
CA HIS A 58 -3.64 0.39 20.11
C HIS A 58 -4.01 0.64 18.63
N GLN A 59 -5.29 0.50 18.28
CA GLN A 59 -5.78 0.74 16.92
C GLN A 59 -5.53 2.19 16.48
N ALA A 60 -5.83 3.16 17.33
CA ALA A 60 -5.59 4.56 17.08
C ALA A 60 -4.10 4.86 16.81
N THR A 61 -3.21 4.27 17.59
CA THR A 61 -1.75 4.38 17.41
C THR A 61 -1.33 3.78 16.07
N TYR A 62 -1.82 2.59 15.74
CA TYR A 62 -1.55 1.95 14.45
C TYR A 62 -1.99 2.85 13.28
N LEU A 63 -3.24 3.31 13.27
CA LEU A 63 -3.79 4.15 12.19
C LEU A 63 -3.00 5.46 12.04
N THR A 64 -2.56 6.05 13.16
CA THR A 64 -1.74 7.25 13.13
C THR A 64 -0.42 7.02 12.40
N TYR A 65 0.29 5.95 12.68
CA TYR A 65 1.56 5.66 12.00
C TYR A 65 1.36 5.10 10.59
N PHE A 66 0.28 4.36 10.35
CA PHE A 66 -0.05 3.88 9.02
C PHE A 66 -0.41 5.02 8.05
N SER A 67 -0.89 6.16 8.55
CA SER A 67 -1.19 7.32 7.72
C SER A 67 0.03 7.83 6.93
N PHE A 68 1.25 7.72 7.47
CA PHE A 68 2.46 8.10 6.75
C PHE A 68 2.72 7.23 5.53
N PHE A 69 2.40 5.93 5.63
CA PHE A 69 2.43 5.01 4.49
C PHE A 69 1.32 5.36 3.49
N ALA A 70 0.08 5.49 3.96
CA ALA A 70 -1.07 5.79 3.12
C ALA A 70 -0.88 7.07 2.29
N TRP A 71 -0.32 8.14 2.87
CA TRP A 71 -0.03 9.38 2.14
C TRP A 71 1.07 9.24 1.08
N LYS A 72 1.98 8.28 1.22
CA LYS A 72 3.07 8.05 0.27
C LYS A 72 2.73 7.03 -0.81
N PHE A 73 1.79 6.16 -0.53
CA PHE A 73 1.46 5.03 -1.39
C PHE A 73 1.08 5.44 -2.81
N PRO A 74 0.22 6.46 -3.03
CA PRO A 74 -0.09 6.93 -4.38
C PRO A 74 1.15 7.40 -5.16
N SER A 75 2.07 8.08 -4.48
CA SER A 75 3.33 8.52 -5.09
C SER A 75 4.21 7.35 -5.56
N TRP A 76 4.21 6.25 -4.81
CA TRP A 76 4.93 5.03 -5.20
C TRP A 76 4.26 4.34 -6.38
N LEU A 77 2.94 4.21 -6.37
CA LEU A 77 2.18 3.68 -7.52
C LEU A 77 2.47 4.48 -8.79
N GLY A 78 2.42 5.80 -8.71
CA GLY A 78 2.76 6.69 -9.82
C GLY A 78 4.19 6.48 -10.33
N ALA A 79 5.16 6.33 -9.44
CA ALA A 79 6.56 6.08 -9.80
C ALA A 79 6.77 4.70 -10.44
N ILE A 80 6.02 3.68 -10.00
CA ILE A 80 6.06 2.33 -10.58
C ILE A 80 5.41 2.37 -11.96
N ALA A 81 4.23 2.99 -12.10
CA ALA A 81 3.54 3.14 -13.39
C ALA A 81 4.41 3.85 -14.43
N ASP A 82 5.14 4.91 -14.03
CA ASP A 82 6.06 5.64 -14.91
C ASP A 82 7.18 4.76 -15.47
N ARG A 83 7.65 3.81 -14.70
CA ARG A 83 8.81 2.95 -15.04
C ARG A 83 8.43 1.59 -15.58
N CYS A 84 7.19 1.14 -15.39
CA CYS A 84 6.75 -0.18 -15.81
C CYS A 84 6.67 -0.24 -17.35
N PRO A 85 7.41 -1.15 -18.01
CA PRO A 85 7.38 -1.29 -19.46
C PRO A 85 6.14 -2.05 -19.97
N PHE A 86 5.42 -2.74 -19.09
CA PHE A 86 4.27 -3.58 -19.44
C PHE A 86 2.97 -2.78 -19.35
N SER A 87 2.28 -2.69 -20.48
CA SER A 87 1.07 -1.85 -20.61
C SER A 87 -0.11 -2.33 -19.76
N ASP A 88 -0.29 -3.63 -19.66
CA ASP A 88 -1.32 -4.29 -18.87
C ASP A 88 -1.07 -4.05 -17.36
N VAL A 89 0.14 -4.28 -16.90
CA VAL A 89 0.53 -4.01 -15.50
C VAL A 89 0.36 -2.52 -15.16
N ARG A 90 0.76 -1.60 -16.08
CA ARG A 90 0.54 -0.17 -15.85
C ARG A 90 -0.92 0.21 -15.68
N LYS A 91 -1.82 -0.43 -16.44
CA LYS A 91 -3.26 -0.18 -16.31
C LYS A 91 -3.76 -0.53 -14.91
N THR A 92 -3.41 -1.73 -14.42
CA THR A 92 -3.78 -2.14 -13.07
C THR A 92 -3.23 -1.18 -12.02
N ILE A 93 -1.96 -0.75 -12.13
CA ILE A 93 -1.38 0.23 -11.18
C ILE A 93 -2.10 1.58 -11.25
N ILE A 94 -2.56 2.00 -12.44
CA ILE A 94 -3.33 3.25 -12.59
C ILE A 94 -4.73 3.10 -12.01
N GLU A 95 -5.36 1.94 -12.14
CA GLU A 95 -6.64 1.63 -11.50
C GLU A 95 -6.50 1.71 -9.97
N ASP A 96 -5.50 1.06 -9.39
CA ASP A 96 -5.18 1.16 -7.97
C ASP A 96 -4.92 2.63 -7.55
N LEU A 97 -4.18 3.40 -8.36
CA LEU A 97 -3.92 4.81 -8.07
C LEU A 97 -5.20 5.67 -8.08
N VAL A 98 -6.16 5.34 -8.93
CA VAL A 98 -7.47 6.01 -8.94
C VAL A 98 -8.22 5.70 -7.64
N ASP A 99 -8.21 4.48 -7.17
CA ASP A 99 -8.86 4.09 -5.91
C ASP A 99 -8.22 4.80 -4.70
N GLU A 100 -6.91 4.98 -4.72
CA GLU A 100 -6.18 5.69 -3.66
C GLU A 100 -6.48 7.19 -3.62
N GLU A 101 -6.59 7.86 -4.78
CA GLU A 101 -6.68 9.33 -4.87
C GLU A 101 -8.10 9.85 -5.12
N VAL A 102 -8.90 9.12 -5.87
CA VAL A 102 -10.25 9.54 -6.28
C VAL A 102 -11.31 8.84 -5.46
N GLY A 103 -11.09 7.59 -5.17
CA GLY A 103 -11.94 6.75 -4.36
C GLY A 103 -12.50 5.55 -5.10
N ASP A 104 -12.54 4.44 -4.39
CA ASP A 104 -13.17 3.21 -4.82
C ASP A 104 -14.69 3.38 -4.90
N MET A 105 -15.24 3.20 -6.08
CA MET A 105 -16.70 3.28 -6.31
C MET A 105 -17.47 2.20 -5.54
N GLU A 106 -16.85 1.05 -5.28
CA GLU A 106 -17.43 -0.02 -4.45
C GLU A 106 -17.43 0.36 -2.96
N ALA A 107 -16.44 1.13 -2.52
CA ALA A 107 -16.38 1.73 -1.17
C ALA A 107 -17.18 3.03 -1.03
N GLY A 108 -18.04 3.36 -2.01
CA GLY A 108 -18.89 4.55 -2.00
C GLY A 108 -18.16 5.83 -2.42
N GLY A 109 -17.13 5.73 -3.25
CA GLY A 109 -16.37 6.85 -3.79
C GLY A 109 -15.45 7.54 -2.78
N ARG A 110 -15.02 6.82 -1.74
CA ARG A 110 -14.08 7.32 -0.73
C ARG A 110 -12.68 6.79 -1.03
N CYS A 111 -11.69 7.67 -1.01
CA CYS A 111 -10.30 7.24 -1.12
C CYS A 111 -9.82 6.56 0.18
N HIS A 112 -8.78 5.76 0.08
CA HIS A 112 -8.27 4.99 1.23
C HIS A 112 -7.84 5.87 2.41
N VAL A 113 -7.29 7.05 2.14
CA VAL A 113 -6.94 8.02 3.19
C VAL A 113 -8.16 8.54 3.94
N ASP A 114 -9.28 8.76 3.26
CA ASP A 114 -10.53 9.18 3.91
C ASP A 114 -11.10 8.07 4.80
N ILE A 115 -11.06 6.82 4.34
CA ILE A 115 -11.47 5.65 5.14
C ILE A 115 -10.58 5.52 6.38
N LEU A 116 -9.28 5.68 6.24
CA LEU A 116 -8.34 5.65 7.37
C LEU A 116 -8.67 6.73 8.41
N TYR A 117 -8.99 7.94 7.98
CA TYR A 117 -9.38 9.02 8.89
C TYR A 117 -10.69 8.74 9.62
N GLU A 118 -11.68 8.19 8.92
CA GLU A 118 -12.96 7.80 9.54
C GLU A 118 -12.75 6.71 10.60
N GLU A 119 -11.93 5.72 10.33
CA GLU A 119 -11.57 4.68 11.29
C GLU A 119 -10.81 5.25 12.51
N ALA A 120 -9.88 6.17 12.28
CA ALA A 120 -9.13 6.82 13.34
C ALA A 120 -10.05 7.68 14.23
N GLU A 121 -10.98 8.40 13.65
CA GLU A 121 -11.99 9.18 14.36
C GLU A 121 -12.93 8.29 15.20
N ALA A 122 -13.30 7.12 14.69
CA ALA A 122 -14.06 6.12 15.45
C ALA A 122 -13.25 5.56 16.65
N CYS A 123 -11.93 5.57 16.57
CA CYS A 123 -11.02 5.22 17.67
C CYS A 123 -10.72 6.40 18.60
N GLY A 124 -11.19 7.62 18.31
CA GLY A 124 -11.05 8.81 19.14
C GLY A 124 -9.83 9.68 18.80
N ILE A 125 -9.20 9.48 17.64
CA ILE A 125 -8.12 10.34 17.14
C ILE A 125 -8.64 11.18 15.96
N THR A 126 -8.44 12.48 16.03
CA THR A 126 -8.84 13.42 14.98
C THR A 126 -7.79 13.51 13.86
N ARG A 127 -8.21 13.91 12.66
CA ARG A 127 -7.32 14.21 11.53
C ARG A 127 -6.22 15.22 11.91
N ALA A 128 -6.56 16.23 12.73
CA ALA A 128 -5.60 17.22 13.19
C ALA A 128 -4.51 16.61 14.09
N GLN A 129 -4.86 15.67 14.94
CA GLN A 129 -3.89 14.94 15.77
C GLN A 129 -2.98 14.06 14.93
N ILE A 130 -3.53 13.36 13.93
CA ILE A 130 -2.72 12.58 12.98
C ILE A 130 -1.75 13.51 12.24
N ALA A 131 -2.23 14.62 11.69
CA ALA A 131 -1.40 15.59 10.96
C ALA A 131 -0.33 16.25 11.82
N ALA A 132 -0.54 16.37 13.13
CA ALA A 132 0.42 16.93 14.08
C ALA A 132 1.43 15.88 14.61
N THR A 133 1.25 14.61 14.28
CA THR A 133 2.15 13.55 14.75
C THR A 133 3.43 13.55 13.92
N GLU A 134 4.58 13.51 14.60
CA GLU A 134 5.87 13.36 13.95
C GLU A 134 6.16 11.88 13.63
N ALA A 135 6.67 11.63 12.44
CA ALA A 135 7.08 10.29 12.05
C ALA A 135 8.29 9.86 12.89
N THR A 136 8.22 8.66 13.45
CA THR A 136 9.39 8.07 14.14
C THR A 136 10.49 7.77 13.12
N PRO A 137 11.77 7.66 13.55
CA PRO A 137 12.88 7.29 12.65
C PRO A 137 12.62 5.99 11.87
N VAL A 138 11.93 5.02 12.46
CA VAL A 138 11.57 3.76 11.80
C VAL A 138 10.58 4.04 10.67
N VAL A 139 9.52 4.82 10.92
CA VAL A 139 8.54 5.20 9.89
C VAL A 139 9.21 6.00 8.77
N VAL A 140 10.05 6.97 9.10
CA VAL A 140 10.83 7.74 8.11
C VAL A 140 11.63 6.81 7.21
N THR A 141 12.31 5.81 7.77
CA THR A 141 13.11 4.84 7.00
C THR A 141 12.25 3.97 6.07
N CYS A 142 11.02 3.65 6.49
CA CYS A 142 10.11 2.82 5.68
C CYS A 142 9.44 3.58 4.53
N VAL A 143 9.26 4.91 4.64
CA VAL A 143 8.50 5.70 3.65
C VAL A 143 9.36 6.58 2.74
N HIS A 144 10.67 6.59 2.93
CA HIS A 144 11.65 7.29 2.08
C HIS A 144 12.53 6.33 1.28
#